data_96f1233b292da631e9ffd7ad6cdb16fb
#
_entry.id   96f1233b292da631e9ffd7ad6cdb16fb
#
_cell.length_a   1.000
_cell.length_b   1.000
_cell.length_c   1.000
_cell.angle_alpha   90.00
_cell.angle_beta   90.00
_cell.angle_gamma   90.00
#
_symmetry.space_group_name_H-M   'P 1'
#
loop_
_entity.id
_entity.type
_entity.pdbx_description
1 polymer ?
#
loop_
_entity_poly.entity_id
_entity_poly.type
_entity_poly.pdbx_seq_one_letter_code
_entity_poly.pdbx_strand_id
1 'polypeptide(L)'
;MAALTQADLADRAGTVQSAVAAYENGARRPSLATLERLLGACDQDLDLIVRPRMRRGAAALAELAVTIREDLAAGEEANATRLLFGFADDFRASSRPGRGALITDEPTSTGDPRFDAALAATAEFFAAEGSIERPGWVDGPNRFVEPWWFVASRPAFHAYTLAHTPASFARHGVFIAREVFDRV
;
A
#
# COMPACT_ATOMS: atom_id res chain seq x y z
N MET A 1 -25.43 17.95 2.98
CA MET A 1 -26.07 17.07 3.98
C MET A 1 -25.70 17.59 5.37
N ALA A 2 -26.70 17.78 6.27
CA ALA A 2 -26.42 18.19 7.64
C ALA A 2 -25.72 17.03 8.36
N ALA A 3 -24.65 17.34 9.13
CA ALA A 3 -23.98 16.35 9.96
C ALA A 3 -24.96 15.85 11.04
N LEU A 4 -25.12 14.53 11.16
CA LEU A 4 -25.89 13.93 12.24
C LEU A 4 -25.21 14.21 13.57
N THR A 5 -25.97 14.59 14.60
CA THR A 5 -25.44 14.62 15.95
C THR A 5 -25.32 13.22 16.53
N GLN A 6 -24.54 13.04 17.60
CA GLN A 6 -24.42 11.74 18.30
C GLN A 6 -25.77 11.27 18.84
N ALA A 7 -26.67 12.17 19.22
CA ALA A 7 -28.01 11.85 19.67
C ALA A 7 -28.88 11.34 18.53
N ASP A 8 -28.86 12.03 17.39
CA ASP A 8 -29.61 11.62 16.19
C ASP A 8 -29.14 10.26 15.68
N LEU A 9 -27.82 10.03 15.67
CA LEU A 9 -27.23 8.75 15.28
C LEU A 9 -27.64 7.63 16.24
N ALA A 10 -27.64 7.91 17.55
CA ALA A 10 -28.04 6.94 18.55
C ALA A 10 -29.50 6.53 18.39
N ASP A 11 -30.38 7.49 18.19
CA ASP A 11 -31.81 7.23 17.98
C ASP A 11 -32.09 6.42 16.71
N ARG A 12 -31.44 6.80 15.59
CA ARG A 12 -31.58 6.08 14.31
C ARG A 12 -31.03 4.66 14.38
N ALA A 13 -29.90 4.47 15.08
CA ALA A 13 -29.25 3.18 15.23
C ALA A 13 -29.83 2.32 16.37
N GLY A 14 -30.85 2.78 17.10
CA GLY A 14 -31.45 2.06 18.22
C GLY A 14 -30.44 1.79 19.36
N THR A 15 -29.65 2.81 19.73
CA THR A 15 -28.65 2.75 20.80
C THR A 15 -28.72 4.03 21.67
N VAL A 16 -27.79 4.19 22.59
CA VAL A 16 -27.72 5.37 23.46
C VAL A 16 -26.55 6.29 23.06
N GLN A 17 -26.75 7.61 23.20
CA GLN A 17 -25.72 8.60 22.85
C GLN A 17 -24.37 8.32 23.49
N SER A 18 -24.33 7.88 24.77
CA SER A 18 -23.09 7.55 25.46
C SER A 18 -22.32 6.40 24.84
N ALA A 19 -23.02 5.44 24.20
CA ALA A 19 -22.36 4.36 23.47
C ALA A 19 -21.72 4.88 22.18
N VAL A 20 -22.42 5.76 21.43
CA VAL A 20 -21.88 6.40 20.23
C VAL A 20 -20.63 7.22 20.60
N ALA A 21 -20.70 8.07 21.62
CA ALA A 21 -19.57 8.84 22.11
C ALA A 21 -18.39 7.95 22.52
N ALA A 22 -18.64 6.79 23.18
CA ALA A 22 -17.59 5.86 23.56
C ALA A 22 -16.92 5.17 22.34
N TYR A 23 -17.65 4.96 21.26
CA TYR A 23 -17.09 4.42 20.00
C TYR A 23 -16.25 5.47 19.28
N GLU A 24 -16.73 6.69 19.17
CA GLU A 24 -16.04 7.78 18.46
C GLU A 24 -14.73 8.21 19.14
N ASN A 25 -14.70 8.21 20.47
CA ASN A 25 -13.48 8.54 21.25
C ASN A 25 -12.54 7.34 21.47
N GLY A 26 -12.88 6.16 20.93
CA GLY A 26 -12.07 4.94 21.04
C GLY A 26 -12.09 4.26 22.41
N ALA A 27 -12.91 4.73 23.36
CA ALA A 27 -13.04 4.12 24.69
C ALA A 27 -13.69 2.73 24.62
N ARG A 28 -14.46 2.46 23.57
CA ARG A 28 -15.09 1.17 23.33
C ARG A 28 -15.02 0.81 21.84
N ARG A 29 -14.88 -0.48 21.55
CA ARG A 29 -14.91 -0.98 20.15
C ARG A 29 -16.27 -1.57 19.86
N PRO A 30 -16.96 -1.12 18.78
CA PRO A 30 -18.23 -1.74 18.36
C PRO A 30 -17.99 -3.14 17.82
N SER A 31 -18.98 -4.03 17.95
CA SER A 31 -19.01 -5.26 17.18
C SER A 31 -19.32 -4.93 15.71
N LEU A 32 -19.01 -5.88 14.79
CA LEU A 32 -19.34 -5.71 13.36
C LEU A 32 -20.81 -5.38 13.15
N ALA A 33 -21.73 -6.15 13.78
CA ALA A 33 -23.16 -5.90 13.70
C ALA A 33 -23.57 -4.52 14.24
N THR A 34 -22.85 -4.02 15.25
CA THR A 34 -23.08 -2.67 15.77
C THR A 34 -22.59 -1.62 14.78
N LEU A 35 -21.44 -1.86 14.13
CA LEU A 35 -20.89 -0.97 13.13
C LEU A 35 -21.79 -0.89 11.89
N GLU A 36 -22.25 -2.02 11.36
CA GLU A 36 -23.21 -2.08 10.25
C GLU A 36 -24.47 -1.27 10.56
N ARG A 37 -25.03 -1.44 11.77
CA ARG A 37 -26.23 -0.71 12.19
C ARG A 37 -25.98 0.80 12.31
N LEU A 38 -24.82 1.22 12.82
CA LEU A 38 -24.45 2.63 12.91
C LEU A 38 -24.23 3.25 11.53
N LEU A 39 -23.57 2.54 10.62
CA LEU A 39 -23.35 2.98 9.25
C LEU A 39 -24.68 3.04 8.46
N GLY A 40 -25.54 2.03 8.59
CA GLY A 40 -26.88 2.06 7.98
C GLY A 40 -27.72 3.24 8.47
N ALA A 41 -27.58 3.66 9.73
CA ALA A 41 -28.22 4.87 10.25
C ALA A 41 -27.71 6.18 9.61
N CYS A 42 -26.53 6.13 8.99
CA CYS A 42 -25.91 7.21 8.22
C CYS A 42 -26.12 7.07 6.70
N ASP A 43 -27.00 6.18 6.25
CA ASP A 43 -27.19 5.82 4.84
C ASP A 43 -25.87 5.34 4.17
N GLN A 44 -25.04 4.60 4.93
CA GLN A 44 -23.78 4.00 4.46
C GLN A 44 -23.86 2.48 4.56
N ASP A 45 -23.39 1.80 3.54
CA ASP A 45 -23.19 0.35 3.54
C ASP A 45 -21.77 0.00 3.99
N LEU A 46 -21.64 -1.13 4.69
CA LEU A 46 -20.33 -1.68 5.07
C LEU A 46 -19.97 -2.88 4.19
N ASP A 47 -19.05 -2.69 3.27
CA ASP A 47 -18.44 -3.79 2.53
C ASP A 47 -17.21 -4.31 3.29
N LEU A 48 -17.31 -5.51 3.85
CA LEU A 48 -16.20 -6.17 4.52
C LEU A 48 -15.50 -7.12 3.54
N ILE A 49 -14.39 -6.67 2.97
CA ILE A 49 -13.54 -7.53 2.13
C ILE A 49 -12.59 -8.29 3.05
N VAL A 50 -12.89 -9.57 3.30
CA VAL A 50 -11.98 -10.48 3.99
C VAL A 50 -10.95 -10.96 2.98
N ARG A 51 -9.73 -10.42 3.07
CA ARG A 51 -8.59 -10.92 2.30
C ARG A 51 -7.87 -12.00 3.09
N PRO A 52 -7.33 -13.07 2.45
CA PRO A 52 -6.45 -13.99 3.11
C PRO A 52 -5.34 -13.19 3.80
N ARG A 53 -5.14 -13.42 5.10
CA ARG A 53 -3.99 -12.88 5.78
C ARG A 53 -2.78 -13.44 5.04
N MET A 54 -2.04 -12.58 4.32
CA MET A 54 -0.76 -13.02 3.78
C MET A 54 0.00 -13.67 4.94
N ARG A 55 0.33 -14.94 4.77
CA ARG A 55 0.97 -15.74 5.82
C ARG A 55 2.20 -14.96 6.29
N ARG A 56 2.51 -15.04 7.58
CA ARG A 56 3.73 -14.52 8.18
C ARG A 56 4.96 -15.11 7.48
N GLY A 57 5.33 -14.51 6.39
CA GLY A 57 6.48 -14.77 5.56
C GLY A 57 6.49 -13.61 4.60
N ALA A 58 7.50 -12.77 4.71
CA ALA A 58 7.67 -11.66 3.78
C ALA A 58 7.66 -12.22 2.37
N ALA A 59 6.74 -11.78 1.53
CA ALA A 59 6.68 -12.20 0.14
C ALA A 59 7.86 -11.58 -0.63
N ALA A 60 8.61 -12.41 -1.37
CA ALA A 60 9.65 -11.92 -2.26
C ALA A 60 9.04 -11.05 -3.37
N LEU A 61 9.83 -10.11 -3.92
CA LEU A 61 9.36 -9.26 -5.03
C LEU A 61 8.88 -10.08 -6.23
N ALA A 62 9.47 -11.25 -6.46
CA ALA A 62 9.03 -12.18 -7.50
C ALA A 62 7.60 -12.72 -7.26
N GLU A 63 7.25 -13.02 -6.01
CA GLU A 63 5.89 -13.44 -5.63
C GLU A 63 4.90 -12.28 -5.68
N LEU A 64 5.32 -11.10 -5.21
CA LEU A 64 4.51 -9.89 -5.27
C LEU A 64 4.14 -9.50 -6.71
N ALA A 65 5.06 -9.67 -7.67
CA ALA A 65 4.80 -9.37 -9.07
C ALA A 65 3.63 -10.18 -9.64
N VAL A 66 3.47 -11.43 -9.20
CA VAL A 66 2.34 -12.28 -9.61
C VAL A 66 1.02 -11.72 -9.09
N THR A 67 0.97 -11.39 -7.79
CA THR A 67 -0.23 -10.82 -7.18
C THR A 67 -0.58 -9.43 -7.75
N ILE A 68 0.44 -8.58 -7.96
CA ILE A 68 0.28 -7.27 -8.61
C ILE A 68 -0.33 -7.44 -10.00
N ARG A 69 0.15 -8.39 -10.79
CA ARG A 69 -0.41 -8.67 -12.12
C ARG A 69 -1.88 -9.07 -12.07
N GLU A 70 -2.26 -9.89 -11.11
CA GLU A 70 -3.65 -10.30 -10.90
C GLU A 70 -4.54 -9.12 -10.51
N ASP A 71 -4.08 -8.29 -9.59
CA ASP A 71 -4.79 -7.07 -9.17
C ASP A 71 -4.96 -6.08 -10.36
N LEU A 72 -3.91 -5.87 -11.15
CA LEU A 72 -3.97 -5.00 -12.32
C LEU A 72 -4.95 -5.54 -13.38
N ALA A 73 -4.96 -6.85 -13.62
CA ALA A 73 -5.91 -7.49 -14.53
C ALA A 73 -7.37 -7.37 -14.04
N ALA A 74 -7.57 -7.28 -12.72
CA ALA A 74 -8.88 -7.04 -12.11
C ALA A 74 -9.25 -5.54 -12.04
N GLY A 75 -8.37 -4.62 -12.46
CA GLY A 75 -8.56 -3.18 -12.36
C GLY A 75 -8.31 -2.60 -10.96
N GLU A 76 -7.69 -3.38 -10.07
CA GLU A 76 -7.41 -3.01 -8.67
C GLU A 76 -6.04 -2.33 -8.49
N GLU A 77 -5.72 -1.29 -9.28
CA GLU A 77 -4.42 -0.60 -9.25
C GLU A 77 -4.07 -0.06 -7.85
N ALA A 78 -5.06 0.41 -7.08
CA ALA A 78 -4.83 0.88 -5.72
C ALA A 78 -4.36 -0.24 -4.78
N ASN A 79 -4.79 -1.49 -5.00
CA ASN A 79 -4.36 -2.65 -4.25
C ASN A 79 -2.93 -3.06 -4.63
N ALA A 80 -2.65 -3.14 -5.93
CA ALA A 80 -1.31 -3.37 -6.46
C ALA A 80 -0.29 -2.38 -5.89
N THR A 81 -0.64 -1.10 -5.86
CA THR A 81 0.18 -0.03 -5.28
C THR A 81 0.43 -0.25 -3.78
N ARG A 82 -0.61 -0.63 -3.03
CA ARG A 82 -0.48 -0.89 -1.58
C ARG A 82 0.40 -2.10 -1.29
N LEU A 83 0.31 -3.16 -2.10
CA LEU A 83 1.17 -4.34 -1.97
C LEU A 83 2.64 -3.99 -2.18
N LEU A 84 2.95 -3.22 -3.21
CA LEU A 84 4.32 -2.79 -3.51
C LEU A 84 4.93 -2.00 -2.35
N PHE A 85 4.18 -1.06 -1.75
CA PHE A 85 4.70 -0.26 -0.64
C PHE A 85 4.70 -0.99 0.71
N GLY A 86 3.81 -1.96 0.90
CA GLY A 86 3.81 -2.83 2.06
C GLY A 86 5.06 -3.73 2.17
N PHE A 87 5.79 -3.90 1.06
CA PHE A 87 7.05 -4.63 1.04
C PHE A 87 8.09 -4.03 2.00
N ALA A 88 8.06 -2.72 2.24
CA ALA A 88 8.95 -2.04 3.18
C ALA A 88 8.92 -2.67 4.58
N ASP A 89 7.72 -2.93 5.09
CA ASP A 89 7.51 -3.48 6.43
C ASP A 89 8.03 -4.92 6.49
N ASP A 90 7.73 -5.72 5.48
CA ASP A 90 8.17 -7.11 5.38
C ASP A 90 9.70 -7.19 5.29
N PHE A 91 10.33 -6.33 4.49
CA PHE A 91 11.78 -6.27 4.34
C PHE A 91 12.45 -5.90 5.67
N ARG A 92 11.97 -4.84 6.35
CA ARG A 92 12.56 -4.37 7.60
C ARG A 92 12.38 -5.36 8.74
N ALA A 93 11.24 -6.08 8.77
CA ALA A 93 10.97 -7.12 9.75
C ALA A 93 11.81 -8.40 9.53
N SER A 94 12.44 -8.55 8.36
CA SER A 94 13.21 -9.74 8.01
C SER A 94 14.65 -9.69 8.54
N SER A 95 15.24 -10.86 8.83
CA SER A 95 16.67 -10.99 9.13
C SER A 95 17.52 -10.59 7.93
N ARG A 96 18.79 -10.22 8.16
CA ARG A 96 19.68 -9.82 7.07
C ARG A 96 19.80 -10.84 5.93
N PRO A 97 19.96 -12.16 6.17
CA PRO A 97 19.91 -13.17 5.10
C PRO A 97 18.53 -13.21 4.40
N GLY A 98 17.44 -13.07 5.16
CA GLY A 98 16.08 -13.02 4.62
C GLY A 98 15.85 -11.83 3.69
N ARG A 99 16.40 -10.65 4.01
CA ARG A 99 16.32 -9.45 3.17
C ARG A 99 16.90 -9.66 1.78
N GLY A 100 18.06 -10.34 1.70
CA GLY A 100 18.66 -10.74 0.42
C GLY A 100 17.71 -11.61 -0.40
N ALA A 101 17.16 -12.65 0.20
CA ALA A 101 16.24 -13.58 -0.47
C ALA A 101 14.97 -12.89 -1.00
N LEU A 102 14.51 -11.80 -0.34
CA LEU A 102 13.31 -11.07 -0.77
C LEU A 102 13.46 -10.30 -2.08
N ILE A 103 14.70 -9.96 -2.48
CA ILE A 103 14.98 -9.14 -3.66
C ILE A 103 15.85 -9.83 -4.71
N THR A 104 16.39 -11.03 -4.43
CA THR A 104 17.36 -11.71 -5.31
C THR A 104 16.73 -12.18 -6.61
N ASP A 105 15.56 -12.81 -6.54
CA ASP A 105 14.92 -13.42 -7.69
C ASP A 105 14.25 -12.37 -8.58
N GLU A 106 14.47 -12.49 -9.89
CA GLU A 106 13.88 -11.60 -10.86
C GLU A 106 12.35 -11.77 -10.92
N PRO A 107 11.57 -10.70 -10.67
CA PRO A 107 10.12 -10.74 -10.85
C PRO A 107 9.74 -10.95 -12.31
N THR A 108 8.72 -11.79 -12.56
CA THR A 108 8.07 -11.83 -13.87
C THR A 108 7.37 -10.50 -14.14
N SER A 109 7.16 -10.14 -15.42
CA SER A 109 6.44 -8.91 -15.75
C SER A 109 5.02 -8.91 -15.16
N THR A 110 4.64 -7.78 -14.60
CA THR A 110 3.28 -7.51 -14.11
C THR A 110 2.29 -7.24 -15.24
N GLY A 111 2.79 -7.02 -16.48
CA GLY A 111 2.01 -6.56 -17.60
C GLY A 111 1.85 -5.03 -17.67
N ASP A 112 2.34 -4.30 -16.67
CA ASP A 112 2.36 -2.83 -16.64
C ASP A 112 3.80 -2.32 -16.42
N PRO A 113 4.39 -1.59 -17.39
CA PRO A 113 5.76 -1.08 -17.30
C PRO A 113 6.01 -0.22 -16.05
N ARG A 114 4.99 0.48 -15.54
CA ARG A 114 5.09 1.32 -14.35
C ARG A 114 5.42 0.48 -13.12
N PHE A 115 4.74 -0.63 -12.96
CA PHE A 115 4.95 -1.55 -11.83
C PHE A 115 6.22 -2.39 -12.02
N ASP A 116 6.57 -2.77 -13.24
CA ASP A 116 7.84 -3.46 -13.51
C ASP A 116 9.06 -2.59 -13.16
N ALA A 117 9.01 -1.30 -13.50
CA ALA A 117 10.02 -0.32 -13.09
C ALA A 117 10.03 -0.08 -11.57
N ALA A 118 8.85 0.00 -10.95
CA ALA A 118 8.75 0.20 -9.51
C ALA A 118 9.27 -1.00 -8.69
N LEU A 119 9.08 -2.23 -9.16
CA LEU A 119 9.68 -3.42 -8.55
C LEU A 119 11.22 -3.34 -8.58
N ALA A 120 11.81 -2.91 -9.70
CA ALA A 120 13.25 -2.75 -9.82
C ALA A 120 13.78 -1.62 -8.92
N ALA A 121 13.09 -0.47 -8.90
CA ALA A 121 13.40 0.64 -8.00
C ALA A 121 13.34 0.23 -6.53
N THR A 122 12.34 -0.58 -6.17
CA THR A 122 12.16 -1.12 -4.81
C THR A 122 13.33 -2.03 -4.42
N ALA A 123 13.73 -2.96 -5.29
CA ALA A 123 14.87 -3.84 -5.04
C ALA A 123 16.17 -3.05 -4.85
N GLU A 124 16.44 -2.07 -5.71
CA GLU A 124 17.64 -1.22 -5.63
C GLU A 124 17.63 -0.37 -4.35
N PHE A 125 16.49 0.23 -4.00
CA PHE A 125 16.34 1.03 -2.79
C PHE A 125 16.62 0.22 -1.52
N PHE A 126 16.00 -0.95 -1.39
CA PHE A 126 16.14 -1.80 -0.22
C PHE A 126 17.48 -2.55 -0.18
N ALA A 127 18.12 -2.82 -1.32
CA ALA A 127 19.48 -3.31 -1.35
C ALA A 127 20.45 -2.31 -0.70
N ALA A 128 20.31 -1.03 -1.04
CA ALA A 128 21.11 0.05 -0.45
C ALA A 128 20.80 0.24 1.05
N GLU A 129 19.51 0.29 1.43
CA GLU A 129 19.07 0.41 2.83
C GLU A 129 19.59 -0.75 3.69
N GLY A 130 19.49 -1.97 3.19
CA GLY A 130 19.94 -3.19 3.88
C GLY A 130 21.44 -3.45 3.84
N SER A 131 22.21 -2.65 3.10
CA SER A 131 23.62 -2.90 2.81
C SER A 131 23.87 -4.34 2.31
N ILE A 132 23.03 -4.76 1.36
CA ILE A 132 23.10 -6.06 0.69
C ILE A 132 23.38 -5.87 -0.80
N GLU A 133 23.80 -6.94 -1.46
CA GLU A 133 24.12 -6.90 -2.88
C GLU A 133 22.89 -6.51 -3.72
N ARG A 134 23.08 -5.56 -4.64
CA ARG A 134 22.04 -5.13 -5.58
C ARG A 134 21.86 -6.21 -6.66
N PRO A 135 20.65 -6.72 -6.89
CA PRO A 135 20.41 -7.71 -7.92
C PRO A 135 20.71 -7.17 -9.33
N GLY A 136 21.33 -8.00 -10.17
CA GLY A 136 21.65 -7.58 -11.55
C GLY A 136 20.41 -7.34 -12.43
N TRP A 137 19.29 -8.01 -12.14
CA TRP A 137 18.07 -7.90 -12.93
C TRP A 137 17.43 -6.50 -12.90
N VAL A 138 17.74 -5.66 -11.92
CA VAL A 138 17.21 -4.28 -11.83
C VAL A 138 17.66 -3.41 -13.01
N ASP A 139 18.72 -3.78 -13.71
CA ASP A 139 19.21 -3.09 -14.90
C ASP A 139 18.61 -3.63 -16.21
N GLY A 140 17.68 -4.56 -16.12
CA GLY A 140 17.03 -5.15 -17.30
C GLY A 140 16.26 -4.13 -18.15
N PRO A 141 16.07 -4.40 -19.44
CA PRO A 141 15.51 -3.42 -20.39
C PRO A 141 14.08 -2.99 -20.04
N ASN A 142 13.30 -3.84 -19.36
CA ASN A 142 11.91 -3.56 -19.01
C ASN A 142 11.77 -3.06 -17.55
N ARG A 143 12.86 -2.55 -16.97
CA ARG A 143 12.90 -2.08 -15.57
C ARG A 143 12.94 -0.55 -15.44
N PHE A 144 12.68 0.13 -16.54
CA PHE A 144 12.61 1.59 -16.62
C PHE A 144 11.31 2.00 -17.30
N VAL A 145 10.68 3.10 -16.85
CA VAL A 145 9.43 3.60 -17.42
C VAL A 145 9.58 5.00 -17.99
N GLU A 146 9.12 5.15 -19.23
CA GLU A 146 8.95 6.44 -19.92
C GLU A 146 7.57 6.46 -20.59
N PRO A 147 6.81 7.57 -20.47
CA PRO A 147 7.12 8.77 -19.67
C PRO A 147 7.14 8.51 -18.17
N TRP A 148 7.76 9.40 -17.41
CA TRP A 148 7.88 9.29 -15.94
C TRP A 148 6.52 9.07 -15.27
N TRP A 149 6.51 8.16 -14.32
CA TRP A 149 5.32 7.84 -13.53
C TRP A 149 5.37 8.49 -12.15
N PHE A 150 4.45 9.44 -11.91
CA PHE A 150 4.21 10.00 -10.59
C PHE A 150 3.12 9.17 -9.90
N VAL A 151 3.48 8.45 -8.86
CA VAL A 151 2.56 7.57 -8.11
C VAL A 151 1.45 8.37 -7.44
N ALA A 152 1.77 9.58 -6.91
CA ALA A 152 0.77 10.53 -6.47
C ALA A 152 0.20 11.28 -7.67
N SER A 153 -1.03 10.97 -8.07
CA SER A 153 -1.69 11.46 -9.29
C SER A 153 -2.02 12.96 -9.32
N ARG A 154 -1.85 13.69 -8.21
CA ARG A 154 -2.18 15.13 -8.15
C ARG A 154 -1.00 15.97 -8.60
N PRO A 155 -1.11 16.73 -9.73
CA PRO A 155 -0.02 17.54 -10.26
C PRO A 155 0.57 18.56 -9.26
N ALA A 156 -0.25 19.07 -8.34
CA ALA A 156 0.19 19.99 -7.29
C ALA A 156 1.32 19.43 -6.40
N PHE A 157 1.44 18.11 -6.30
CA PHE A 157 2.48 17.46 -5.50
C PHE A 157 3.70 17.01 -6.32
N HIS A 158 3.68 17.13 -7.65
CA HIS A 158 4.78 16.62 -8.48
C HIS A 158 6.13 17.27 -8.15
N ALA A 159 6.16 18.60 -7.92
CA ALA A 159 7.40 19.28 -7.54
C ALA A 159 7.97 18.80 -6.20
N TYR A 160 7.10 18.59 -5.21
CA TYR A 160 7.48 18.01 -3.93
C TYR A 160 7.99 16.57 -4.10
N THR A 161 7.23 15.75 -4.81
CA THR A 161 7.58 14.34 -5.07
C THR A 161 8.93 14.24 -5.76
N LEU A 162 9.20 15.08 -6.78
CA LEU A 162 10.46 15.13 -7.52
C LEU A 162 11.65 15.42 -6.60
N ALA A 163 11.49 16.34 -5.65
CA ALA A 163 12.54 16.72 -4.71
C ALA A 163 12.80 15.65 -3.62
N HIS A 164 11.81 14.81 -3.32
CA HIS A 164 11.87 13.84 -2.21
C HIS A 164 11.91 12.38 -2.68
N THR A 165 11.94 12.15 -3.99
CA THR A 165 12.06 10.79 -4.55
C THR A 165 13.45 10.23 -4.30
N PRO A 166 13.58 9.00 -3.76
CA PRO A 166 14.87 8.33 -3.66
C PRO A 166 15.53 8.14 -5.03
N ALA A 167 16.85 8.25 -5.11
CA ALA A 167 17.61 8.20 -6.36
C ALA A 167 17.35 6.90 -7.16
N SER A 168 17.18 5.76 -6.48
CA SER A 168 16.82 4.49 -7.11
C SER A 168 15.48 4.56 -7.86
N PHE A 169 14.46 5.15 -7.25
CA PHE A 169 13.16 5.33 -7.89
C PHE A 169 13.22 6.31 -9.05
N ALA A 170 13.87 7.46 -8.88
CA ALA A 170 14.05 8.46 -9.94
C ALA A 170 14.79 7.85 -11.15
N ARG A 171 15.81 7.03 -10.90
CA ARG A 171 16.58 6.32 -11.94
C ARG A 171 15.68 5.43 -12.81
N HIS A 172 14.69 4.77 -12.21
CA HIS A 172 13.76 3.89 -12.91
C HIS A 172 12.55 4.63 -13.53
N GLY A 173 12.50 5.98 -13.44
CA GLY A 173 11.41 6.80 -13.96
C GLY A 173 10.16 6.80 -13.07
N VAL A 174 10.27 6.32 -11.83
CA VAL A 174 9.16 6.26 -10.86
C VAL A 174 9.35 7.34 -9.81
N PHE A 175 8.36 8.19 -9.62
CA PHE A 175 8.43 9.31 -8.69
C PHE A 175 7.46 9.14 -7.53
N ILE A 176 8.05 8.96 -6.34
CA ILE A 176 7.34 8.75 -5.07
C ILE A 176 8.13 9.39 -3.92
N ALA A 177 7.45 10.08 -3.03
CA ALA A 177 8.10 10.65 -1.87
C ALA A 177 8.56 9.57 -0.88
N ARG A 178 9.78 9.71 -0.37
CA ARG A 178 10.44 8.74 0.53
C ARG A 178 9.60 8.40 1.76
N GLU A 179 8.86 9.36 2.27
CA GLU A 179 8.02 9.22 3.46
C GLU A 179 6.94 8.15 3.33
N VAL A 180 6.64 7.71 2.11
CA VAL A 180 5.71 6.57 1.88
C VAL A 180 6.26 5.28 2.46
N PHE A 181 7.59 5.12 2.49
CA PHE A 181 8.27 3.95 3.04
C PHE A 181 8.58 4.07 4.54
N ASP A 182 8.45 5.27 5.12
CA ASP A 182 8.78 5.54 6.52
C ASP A 182 7.54 5.46 7.45
N ARG A 183 6.37 5.12 6.89
CA ARG A 183 5.15 4.94 7.68
C ARG A 183 5.17 3.58 8.38
N VAL A 184 5.53 3.63 9.65
CA VAL A 184 5.32 2.54 10.62
C VAL A 184 3.91 2.62 11.20
#